data_19afbeb0cf4eb17711fe7ab5ec0bec58
#
_entry.id   19afbeb0cf4eb17711fe7ab5ec0bec58
#
_cell.length_a   1.000
_cell.length_b   1.000
_cell.length_c   1.000
_cell.angle_alpha   90.00
_cell.angle_beta   90.00
_cell.angle_gamma   90.00
#
_symmetry.space_group_name_H-M   'P 1'
#
loop_
_entity.id
_entity.type
_entity.pdbx_description
1 polymer ?
#
loop_
_entity_poly.entity_id
_entity_poly.type
_entity_poly.pdbx_seq_one_letter_code
_entity_poly.pdbx_strand_id
1 'polypeptide(L)'
;MKDLKRGFIYVLTNESFHKENWIKIGYAEDVDKRVKELSGTAVPLPYEIYCTYEIPRISGVKDPDKLLHDLITKLNPSLRITPNREFFEMFPWDAYDMLYAIAQMHGCTDKLIRNKSNSSDKDAQKNTEYTLDALYPAGSEIRRLYEKLKSIILSIDDSLDVTICRLYVAFKKGKRNVLCLWPRSEWIEVVLNAKIGQLKDSYDLIYDISNRQWSAEQYAFKLFSDTDSNAVRDLLQQTINLKK
;
A
#
# COMPACT_ATOMS: atom_id res chain seq x y z
N MET A 1 8.33 -33.97 27.37
CA MET A 1 7.66 -32.94 26.55
C MET A 1 8.62 -32.56 25.43
N LYS A 2 8.30 -32.82 24.17
CA LYS A 2 9.12 -32.32 23.06
C LYS A 2 9.10 -30.79 23.12
N ASP A 3 10.27 -30.15 23.22
CA ASP A 3 10.39 -28.70 23.12
C ASP A 3 9.74 -28.25 21.82
N LEU A 4 8.63 -27.54 21.98
CA LEU A 4 7.88 -27.00 20.87
C LEU A 4 8.71 -25.85 20.29
N LYS A 5 9.36 -26.07 19.14
CA LYS A 5 10.18 -25.05 18.47
C LYS A 5 9.36 -23.76 18.25
N ARG A 6 9.91 -22.64 18.65
CA ARG A 6 9.31 -21.32 18.46
C ARG A 6 9.39 -20.94 16.99
N GLY A 7 8.44 -20.17 16.52
CA GLY A 7 8.44 -19.66 15.16
C GLY A 7 8.06 -18.19 15.13
N PHE A 8 8.57 -17.49 14.13
CA PHE A 8 8.42 -16.05 13.98
C PHE A 8 7.87 -15.70 12.61
N ILE A 9 6.82 -14.92 12.57
CA ILE A 9 6.49 -14.13 11.37
C ILE A 9 7.46 -12.94 11.38
N TYR A 10 8.10 -12.69 10.25
CA TYR A 10 9.00 -11.56 10.06
C TYR A 10 8.56 -10.66 8.92
N VAL A 11 8.86 -9.37 9.05
CA VAL A 11 8.78 -8.38 8.00
C VAL A 11 10.18 -7.92 7.67
N LEU A 12 10.58 -8.07 6.41
CA LEU A 12 11.87 -7.62 5.91
C LEU A 12 11.70 -6.47 4.94
N THR A 13 12.63 -5.53 5.02
CA THR A 13 12.85 -4.46 4.05
C THR A 13 14.13 -4.70 3.27
N ASN A 14 14.25 -4.09 2.10
CA ASN A 14 15.48 -4.08 1.32
C ASN A 14 15.56 -2.74 0.58
N GLU A 15 16.69 -2.06 0.73
CA GLU A 15 16.91 -0.74 0.13
C GLU A 15 16.78 -0.77 -1.39
N SER A 16 17.11 -1.91 -2.04
CA SER A 16 16.93 -2.08 -3.50
C SER A 16 15.48 -2.01 -3.96
N PHE A 17 14.52 -2.20 -3.05
CA PHE A 17 13.08 -2.23 -3.33
C PHE A 17 12.31 -1.09 -2.65
N HIS A 18 13.05 -0.13 -2.08
CA HIS A 18 12.44 0.98 -1.32
C HIS A 18 11.55 1.87 -2.19
N LYS A 19 11.92 2.10 -3.45
CA LYS A 19 11.13 2.92 -4.39
C LYS A 19 9.77 2.31 -4.70
N GLU A 20 9.68 1.00 -4.76
CA GLU A 20 8.47 0.25 -5.05
C GLU A 20 7.64 -0.02 -3.79
N ASN A 21 8.13 0.35 -2.60
CA ASN A 21 7.53 0.00 -1.30
C ASN A 21 7.32 -1.52 -1.13
N TRP A 22 8.24 -2.32 -1.67
CA TRP A 22 8.14 -3.76 -1.54
C TRP A 22 8.75 -4.23 -0.22
N ILE A 23 7.94 -4.97 0.53
CA ILE A 23 8.37 -5.68 1.72
C ILE A 23 8.19 -7.18 1.52
N LYS A 24 8.94 -7.95 2.31
CA LYS A 24 8.76 -9.40 2.38
C LYS A 24 8.20 -9.78 3.73
N ILE A 25 7.10 -10.56 3.71
CA ILE A 25 6.52 -11.16 4.92
C ILE A 25 6.74 -12.67 4.82
N GLY A 26 7.32 -13.29 5.85
CA GLY A 26 7.57 -14.73 5.86
C GLY A 26 7.62 -15.30 7.28
N TYR A 27 7.88 -16.59 7.35
CA TYR A 27 7.98 -17.35 8.60
C TYR A 27 9.32 -18.09 8.69
N ALA A 28 9.92 -18.10 9.87
CA ALA A 28 11.09 -18.89 10.17
C ALA A 28 11.18 -19.26 11.65
N GLU A 29 11.86 -20.37 11.98
CA GLU A 29 12.24 -20.72 13.36
C GLU A 29 13.45 -19.89 13.81
N ASP A 30 14.33 -19.53 12.87
CA ASP A 30 15.52 -18.68 13.06
C ASP A 30 15.54 -17.60 11.97
N VAL A 31 15.15 -16.39 12.37
CA VAL A 31 15.02 -15.26 11.43
C VAL A 31 16.38 -14.76 10.96
N ASP A 32 17.39 -14.70 11.83
CA ASP A 32 18.73 -14.21 11.47
C ASP A 32 19.39 -15.13 10.43
N LYS A 33 19.28 -16.45 10.63
CA LYS A 33 19.72 -17.42 9.65
C LYS A 33 18.99 -17.24 8.33
N ARG A 34 17.66 -17.08 8.38
CA ARG A 34 16.83 -16.91 7.19
C ARG A 34 17.17 -15.65 6.41
N VAL A 35 17.43 -14.54 7.10
CA VAL A 35 17.84 -13.27 6.47
C VAL A 35 19.18 -13.42 5.76
N LYS A 36 20.16 -14.11 6.37
CA LYS A 36 21.45 -14.40 5.73
C LYS A 36 21.28 -15.25 4.45
N GLU A 37 20.42 -16.26 4.48
CA GLU A 37 20.12 -17.09 3.30
C GLU A 37 19.47 -16.28 2.17
N LEU A 38 18.52 -15.39 2.52
CA LEU A 38 17.82 -14.52 1.57
C LEU A 38 18.71 -13.41 1.01
N SER A 39 19.68 -12.93 1.80
CA SER A 39 20.62 -11.87 1.43
C SER A 39 21.83 -12.37 0.62
N GLY A 40 21.69 -13.53 -0.02
CA GLY A 40 22.72 -14.09 -0.91
C GLY A 40 22.90 -13.28 -2.21
N THR A 41 23.70 -13.82 -3.12
CA THR A 41 24.12 -13.14 -4.37
C THR A 41 22.98 -12.74 -5.32
N ALA A 42 21.76 -13.20 -5.07
CA ALA A 42 20.61 -12.89 -5.93
C ALA A 42 19.95 -11.52 -5.68
N VAL A 43 20.34 -10.82 -4.58
CA VAL A 43 19.83 -9.48 -4.27
C VAL A 43 20.99 -8.49 -4.19
N PRO A 44 20.82 -7.25 -4.75
CA PRO A 44 21.90 -6.24 -4.77
C PRO A 44 22.33 -5.77 -3.39
N LEU A 45 21.40 -5.63 -2.46
CA LEU A 45 21.63 -5.22 -1.07
C LEU A 45 21.01 -6.24 -0.10
N PRO A 46 21.54 -6.37 1.13
CA PRO A 46 21.02 -7.33 2.10
C PRO A 46 19.61 -6.92 2.57
N TYR A 47 18.87 -7.94 3.03
CA TYR A 47 17.62 -7.69 3.74
C TYR A 47 17.87 -7.22 5.16
N GLU A 48 17.02 -6.33 5.64
CA GLU A 48 16.97 -5.86 7.02
C GLU A 48 15.67 -6.32 7.69
N ILE A 49 15.79 -6.74 8.97
CA ILE A 49 14.61 -7.10 9.76
C ILE A 49 13.93 -5.81 10.22
N TYR A 50 12.70 -5.58 9.78
CA TYR A 50 11.90 -4.47 10.26
C TYR A 50 11.21 -4.82 11.59
N CYS A 51 10.53 -5.97 11.65
CA CYS A 51 9.96 -6.51 12.88
C CYS A 51 9.84 -8.02 12.82
N THR A 52 9.72 -8.63 14.02
CA THR A 52 9.45 -10.05 14.22
C THR A 52 8.33 -10.24 15.21
N TYR A 53 7.45 -11.18 14.95
CA TYR A 53 6.39 -11.60 15.87
C TYR A 53 6.52 -13.09 16.20
N GLU A 54 6.87 -13.40 17.46
CA GLU A 54 6.86 -14.78 17.95
C GLU A 54 5.42 -15.24 18.09
N ILE A 55 4.99 -16.12 17.20
CA ILE A 55 3.60 -16.57 17.17
C ILE A 55 3.38 -17.70 18.20
N PRO A 56 2.23 -17.70 18.90
CA PRO A 56 1.81 -18.83 19.69
C PRO A 56 1.63 -20.03 18.77
N ARG A 57 2.16 -21.17 19.18
CA ARG A 57 2.08 -22.39 18.39
C ARG A 57 0.63 -22.93 18.42
N ILE A 58 -0.02 -22.88 17.26
CA ILE A 58 -1.36 -23.45 17.09
C ILE A 58 -1.21 -24.82 16.46
N SER A 59 -1.75 -25.85 17.14
CA SER A 59 -1.75 -27.22 16.61
C SER A 59 -2.47 -27.27 15.27
N GLY A 60 -1.81 -27.85 14.27
CA GLY A 60 -2.39 -28.00 12.92
C GLY A 60 -2.06 -26.88 11.91
N VAL A 61 -1.48 -25.76 12.33
CA VAL A 61 -1.02 -24.71 11.41
C VAL A 61 0.45 -24.93 11.09
N LYS A 62 0.74 -25.30 9.82
CA LYS A 62 2.11 -25.53 9.35
C LYS A 62 2.82 -24.23 8.95
N ASP A 63 2.12 -23.37 8.24
CA ASP A 63 2.66 -22.18 7.59
C ASP A 63 1.82 -20.95 8.00
N PRO A 64 2.07 -20.36 9.17
CA PRO A 64 1.24 -19.26 9.68
C PRO A 64 1.34 -17.98 8.84
N ASP A 65 2.47 -17.75 8.17
CA ASP A 65 2.62 -16.66 7.21
C ASP A 65 1.66 -16.77 6.02
N LYS A 66 1.34 -17.98 5.56
CA LYS A 66 0.36 -18.18 4.50
C LYS A 66 -1.03 -17.70 4.88
N LEU A 67 -1.45 -17.91 6.14
CA LEU A 67 -2.71 -17.37 6.63
C LEU A 67 -2.74 -15.84 6.61
N LEU A 68 -1.63 -15.20 6.97
CA LEU A 68 -1.49 -13.76 6.89
C LEU A 68 -1.46 -13.28 5.43
N HIS A 69 -0.73 -13.98 4.55
CA HIS A 69 -0.72 -13.69 3.11
C HIS A 69 -2.12 -13.79 2.50
N ASP A 70 -2.87 -14.83 2.84
CA ASP A 70 -4.25 -15.03 2.37
C ASP A 70 -5.17 -13.93 2.89
N LEU A 71 -5.02 -13.53 4.15
CA LEU A 71 -5.78 -12.42 4.73
C LEU A 71 -5.48 -11.12 3.97
N ILE A 72 -4.22 -10.76 3.79
CA ILE A 72 -3.82 -9.55 3.04
C ILE A 72 -4.37 -9.61 1.61
N THR A 73 -4.22 -10.76 0.94
CA THR A 73 -4.69 -10.94 -0.44
C THR A 73 -6.21 -10.85 -0.57
N LYS A 74 -6.96 -11.39 0.40
CA LYS A 74 -8.42 -11.28 0.43
C LYS A 74 -8.89 -9.86 0.74
N LEU A 75 -8.17 -9.14 1.60
CA LEU A 75 -8.47 -7.76 1.94
C LEU A 75 -8.11 -6.81 0.79
N ASN A 76 -6.97 -6.98 0.17
CA ASN A 76 -6.54 -6.21 -0.99
C ASN A 76 -5.59 -7.01 -1.90
N PRO A 77 -6.12 -7.65 -2.96
CA PRO A 77 -5.32 -8.46 -3.88
C PRO A 77 -4.18 -7.70 -4.56
N SER A 78 -4.34 -6.37 -4.74
CA SER A 78 -3.33 -5.56 -5.41
C SER A 78 -2.05 -5.33 -4.59
N LEU A 79 -2.09 -5.59 -3.29
CA LEU A 79 -0.90 -5.48 -2.44
C LEU A 79 0.10 -6.61 -2.70
N ARG A 80 -0.35 -7.78 -3.13
CA ARG A 80 0.52 -8.91 -3.42
C ARG A 80 1.09 -8.80 -4.83
N ILE A 81 2.42 -8.69 -4.94
CA ILE A 81 3.10 -8.46 -6.22
C ILE A 81 2.92 -9.63 -7.18
N THR A 82 3.03 -10.86 -6.69
CA THR A 82 2.75 -12.07 -7.45
C THR A 82 2.13 -13.16 -6.56
N PRO A 83 1.22 -14.00 -7.08
CA PRO A 83 0.52 -15.02 -6.27
C PRO A 83 1.45 -16.02 -5.55
N ASN A 84 2.63 -16.30 -6.15
CA ASN A 84 3.56 -17.33 -5.66
C ASN A 84 4.76 -16.77 -4.90
N ARG A 85 4.77 -15.47 -4.60
CA ARG A 85 5.86 -14.81 -3.86
C ARG A 85 5.34 -14.19 -2.57
N GLU A 86 6.24 -14.02 -1.62
CA GLU A 86 5.98 -13.47 -0.29
C GLU A 86 6.27 -11.96 -0.22
N PHE A 87 6.14 -11.29 -1.38
CA PHE A 87 6.36 -9.86 -1.51
C PHE A 87 5.05 -9.10 -1.63
N PHE A 88 5.00 -7.98 -0.92
CA PHE A 88 3.83 -7.10 -0.84
C PHE A 88 4.24 -5.66 -1.09
N GLU A 89 3.46 -4.95 -1.89
CA GLU A 89 3.58 -3.51 -2.09
C GLU A 89 2.82 -2.80 -0.96
N MET A 90 3.51 -2.56 0.15
CA MET A 90 2.97 -1.86 1.31
C MET A 90 4.10 -1.28 2.16
N PHE A 91 3.78 -0.30 2.99
CA PHE A 91 4.78 0.21 3.92
C PHE A 91 5.06 -0.78 5.07
N PRO A 92 6.31 -0.85 5.55
CA PRO A 92 6.67 -1.78 6.63
C PRO A 92 5.87 -1.57 7.92
N TRP A 93 5.51 -0.33 8.23
CA TRP A 93 4.68 -0.03 9.41
C TRP A 93 3.24 -0.52 9.28
N ASP A 94 2.69 -0.64 8.05
CA ASP A 94 1.36 -1.23 7.83
C ASP A 94 1.34 -2.71 8.17
N ALA A 95 2.39 -3.42 7.78
CA ALA A 95 2.58 -4.82 8.16
C ALA A 95 2.77 -4.95 9.68
N TYR A 96 3.53 -4.04 10.31
CA TYR A 96 3.70 -4.00 11.75
C TYR A 96 2.36 -3.79 12.47
N ASP A 97 1.54 -2.83 12.03
CA ASP A 97 0.24 -2.54 12.66
C ASP A 97 -0.74 -3.71 12.52
N MET A 98 -0.71 -4.44 11.39
CA MET A 98 -1.47 -5.68 11.26
C MET A 98 -1.01 -6.75 12.25
N LEU A 99 0.31 -6.95 12.37
CA LEU A 99 0.88 -7.88 13.34
C LEU A 99 0.59 -7.44 14.78
N TYR A 100 0.60 -6.14 15.06
CA TYR A 100 0.25 -5.60 16.38
C TYR A 100 -1.21 -5.88 16.74
N ALA A 101 -2.14 -5.68 15.81
CA ALA A 101 -3.55 -6.03 16.03
C ALA A 101 -3.72 -7.53 16.29
N ILE A 102 -3.02 -8.39 15.55
CA ILE A 102 -3.02 -9.84 15.77
C ILE A 102 -2.43 -10.18 17.15
N ALA A 103 -1.32 -9.56 17.52
CA ALA A 103 -0.67 -9.75 18.82
C ALA A 103 -1.57 -9.32 19.98
N GLN A 104 -2.34 -8.21 19.81
CA GLN A 104 -3.35 -7.77 20.77
C GLN A 104 -4.48 -8.81 20.93
N MET A 105 -4.99 -9.37 19.83
CA MET A 105 -6.02 -10.42 19.89
C MET A 105 -5.53 -11.68 20.60
N HIS A 106 -4.24 -11.98 20.50
CA HIS A 106 -3.60 -13.11 21.19
C HIS A 106 -3.16 -12.77 22.63
N GLY A 107 -3.23 -11.52 23.07
CA GLY A 107 -2.70 -11.08 24.37
C GLY A 107 -1.17 -11.19 24.48
N CYS A 108 -0.44 -11.12 23.36
CA CYS A 108 1.01 -11.39 23.25
C CYS A 108 1.76 -10.22 22.56
N THR A 109 1.41 -8.98 22.90
CA THR A 109 2.06 -7.78 22.29
C THR A 109 3.54 -7.66 22.65
N ASP A 110 3.97 -8.23 23.78
CA ASP A 110 5.36 -8.35 24.22
C ASP A 110 6.21 -9.20 23.29
N LYS A 111 5.60 -10.05 22.47
CA LYS A 111 6.26 -10.93 21.51
C LYS A 111 6.43 -10.30 20.12
N LEU A 112 5.88 -9.14 19.89
CA LEU A 112 6.11 -8.34 18.67
C LEU A 112 7.26 -7.38 18.91
N ILE A 113 8.39 -7.63 18.27
CA ILE A 113 9.62 -6.84 18.42
C ILE A 113 9.87 -6.06 17.13
N ARG A 114 10.00 -4.74 17.27
CA ARG A 114 10.45 -3.87 16.19
C ARG A 114 11.94 -3.62 16.29
N ASN A 115 12.66 -3.75 15.18
CA ASN A 115 14.09 -3.48 15.15
C ASN A 115 14.34 -1.96 15.14
N LYS A 116 15.22 -1.48 16.04
CA LYS A 116 15.46 -0.05 16.30
C LYS A 116 16.36 0.64 15.25
N SER A 117 16.88 -0.07 14.26
CA SER A 117 17.81 0.47 13.27
C SER A 117 17.17 1.46 12.29
N ASN A 118 15.86 1.43 12.12
CA ASN A 118 15.12 2.35 11.24
C ASN A 118 14.61 3.57 12.01
N SER A 119 15.53 4.47 12.39
CA SER A 119 15.23 5.66 13.20
C SER A 119 14.41 6.75 12.47
N SER A 120 14.27 6.68 11.14
CA SER A 120 13.44 7.58 10.35
C SER A 120 11.93 7.41 10.55
N ASP A 121 11.50 6.23 11.05
CA ASP A 121 10.08 5.94 11.26
C ASP A 121 9.53 6.38 12.62
N LYS A 122 10.40 6.84 13.56
CA LYS A 122 9.95 7.23 14.90
C LYS A 122 9.13 8.51 14.92
N ASP A 123 9.31 9.38 13.94
CA ASP A 123 8.58 10.63 13.82
C ASP A 123 7.21 10.43 13.14
N ALA A 124 7.04 9.38 12.34
CA ALA A 124 5.78 9.05 11.66
C ALA A 124 4.71 8.44 12.59
N GLN A 125 5.09 7.86 13.74
CA GLN A 125 4.16 7.19 14.66
C GLN A 125 3.59 8.07 15.78
N LYS A 126 4.15 9.27 16.03
CA LYS A 126 3.73 10.12 17.15
C LYS A 126 2.66 11.16 16.83
N ASN A 127 2.48 11.50 15.56
CA ASN A 127 1.38 12.36 15.11
C ASN A 127 0.87 11.80 13.78
N THR A 128 -0.30 11.18 13.79
CA THR A 128 -0.98 10.68 12.58
C THR A 128 -1.60 11.81 11.76
N GLU A 129 -0.87 12.87 11.50
CA GLU A 129 -1.14 13.73 10.35
C GLU A 129 -0.40 13.14 9.16
N TYR A 130 -1.16 12.45 8.30
CA TYR A 130 -0.63 12.00 7.02
C TYR A 130 -0.23 13.22 6.21
N THR A 131 1.06 13.34 5.89
CA THR A 131 1.56 14.50 5.16
C THR A 131 1.62 14.22 3.67
N LEU A 132 1.42 15.27 2.88
CA LEU A 132 1.54 15.16 1.43
C LEU A 132 2.97 14.75 1.02
N ASP A 133 3.98 15.18 1.76
CA ASP A 133 5.38 14.87 1.48
C ASP A 133 5.72 13.38 1.69
N ALA A 134 4.99 12.68 2.55
CA ALA A 134 5.14 11.23 2.71
C ALA A 134 4.63 10.47 1.47
N LEU A 135 3.58 10.95 0.82
CA LEU A 135 3.01 10.33 -0.39
C LEU A 135 3.67 10.84 -1.67
N TYR A 136 3.96 12.11 -1.73
CA TYR A 136 4.51 12.83 -2.88
C TYR A 136 5.68 13.69 -2.40
N PRO A 137 6.91 13.16 -2.33
CA PRO A 137 8.06 13.87 -1.77
C PRO A 137 8.32 15.20 -2.48
N ALA A 138 8.61 16.23 -1.70
CA ALA A 138 8.88 17.57 -2.23
C ALA A 138 10.01 17.54 -3.26
N GLY A 139 9.83 18.24 -4.39
CA GLY A 139 10.82 18.32 -5.48
C GLY A 139 10.84 17.12 -6.43
N SER A 140 10.14 16.00 -6.11
CA SER A 140 10.07 14.82 -6.97
C SER A 140 9.21 15.07 -8.22
N GLU A 141 9.42 14.24 -9.26
CA GLU A 141 8.62 14.28 -10.48
C GLU A 141 7.17 13.89 -10.21
N ILE A 142 6.94 12.89 -9.36
CA ILE A 142 5.61 12.47 -8.96
C ILE A 142 4.85 13.59 -8.22
N ARG A 143 5.55 14.46 -7.45
CA ARG A 143 4.96 15.63 -6.82
C ARG A 143 4.50 16.65 -7.85
N ARG A 144 5.32 16.92 -8.89
CA ARG A 144 4.94 17.84 -9.97
C ARG A 144 3.71 17.33 -10.72
N LEU A 145 3.66 16.02 -10.97
CA LEU A 145 2.53 15.37 -11.62
C LEU A 145 1.25 15.48 -10.76
N TYR A 146 1.35 15.27 -9.46
CA TYR A 146 0.27 15.47 -8.50
C TYR A 146 -0.27 16.90 -8.50
N GLU A 147 0.61 17.91 -8.41
CA GLU A 147 0.19 19.32 -8.37
C GLU A 147 -0.50 19.74 -9.69
N LYS A 148 0.01 19.27 -10.83
CA LYS A 148 -0.64 19.48 -12.14
C LYS A 148 -2.04 18.87 -12.14
N LEU A 149 -2.17 17.61 -11.71
CA LEU A 149 -3.46 16.90 -11.68
C LEU A 149 -4.44 17.58 -10.71
N LYS A 150 -3.99 17.92 -9.50
CA LYS A 150 -4.76 18.64 -8.49
C LYS A 150 -5.31 19.96 -9.05
N SER A 151 -4.49 20.72 -9.77
CA SER A 151 -4.93 21.96 -10.42
C SER A 151 -6.03 21.72 -11.44
N ILE A 152 -5.94 20.65 -12.25
CA ILE A 152 -6.98 20.27 -13.21
C ILE A 152 -8.28 19.92 -12.46
N ILE A 153 -8.21 19.06 -11.43
CA ILE A 153 -9.37 18.63 -10.64
C ILE A 153 -10.10 19.84 -10.05
N LEU A 154 -9.37 20.72 -9.35
CA LEU A 154 -9.94 21.89 -8.69
C LEU A 154 -10.40 22.97 -9.69
N SER A 155 -9.89 22.98 -10.93
CA SER A 155 -10.44 23.83 -11.99
C SER A 155 -11.80 23.38 -12.52
N ILE A 156 -12.17 22.10 -12.29
CA ILE A 156 -13.48 21.52 -12.65
C ILE A 156 -14.50 21.74 -11.54
N ASP A 157 -14.09 21.52 -10.28
CA ASP A 157 -14.93 21.75 -9.09
C ASP A 157 -14.03 22.14 -7.90
N ASP A 158 -14.01 23.41 -7.56
CA ASP A 158 -13.22 23.97 -6.47
C ASP A 158 -13.83 23.71 -5.07
N SER A 159 -15.06 23.19 -5.03
CA SER A 159 -15.74 22.81 -3.78
C SER A 159 -15.32 21.45 -3.25
N LEU A 160 -14.42 20.73 -3.94
CA LEU A 160 -13.94 19.43 -3.50
C LEU A 160 -12.97 19.57 -2.33
N ASP A 161 -13.25 18.85 -1.24
CA ASP A 161 -12.35 18.71 -0.10
C ASP A 161 -11.19 17.77 -0.45
N VAL A 162 -9.95 18.24 -0.22
CA VAL A 162 -8.75 17.44 -0.42
C VAL A 162 -8.33 16.83 0.93
N THR A 163 -8.36 15.52 1.04
CA THR A 163 -7.98 14.78 2.25
C THR A 163 -6.77 13.92 1.98
N ILE A 164 -5.71 14.11 2.74
CA ILE A 164 -4.52 13.26 2.69
C ILE A 164 -4.81 12.05 3.57
N CYS A 165 -4.85 10.87 2.95
CA CYS A 165 -5.00 9.59 3.62
C CYS A 165 -3.63 8.90 3.74
N ARG A 166 -3.56 7.77 4.42
CA ARG A 166 -2.30 7.06 4.66
C ARG A 166 -1.58 6.63 3.37
N LEU A 167 -2.33 6.21 2.34
CA LEU A 167 -1.78 5.62 1.11
C LEU A 167 -2.15 6.42 -0.15
N TYR A 168 -3.04 7.40 -0.06
CA TYR A 168 -3.55 8.13 -1.20
C TYR A 168 -4.07 9.51 -0.79
N VAL A 169 -4.31 10.35 -1.77
CA VAL A 169 -5.04 11.61 -1.59
C VAL A 169 -6.45 11.45 -2.14
N ALA A 170 -7.46 11.72 -1.32
CA ALA A 170 -8.86 11.68 -1.71
C ALA A 170 -9.39 13.08 -2.03
N PHE A 171 -10.14 13.20 -3.11
CA PHE A 171 -10.97 14.36 -3.43
C PHE A 171 -12.42 14.01 -3.12
N LYS A 172 -13.04 14.77 -2.22
CA LYS A 172 -14.33 14.43 -1.63
C LYS A 172 -15.37 15.51 -1.92
N LYS A 173 -16.62 15.07 -2.04
CA LYS A 173 -17.78 15.94 -1.96
C LYS A 173 -18.61 15.54 -0.74
N GLY A 174 -18.55 16.36 0.31
CA GLY A 174 -19.04 16.00 1.64
C GLY A 174 -18.32 14.75 2.19
N LYS A 175 -19.08 13.71 2.53
CA LYS A 175 -18.52 12.46 3.10
C LYS A 175 -18.07 11.43 2.05
N ARG A 176 -18.26 11.68 0.75
CA ARG A 176 -18.01 10.67 -0.30
C ARG A 176 -16.77 11.02 -1.12
N ASN A 177 -15.92 10.04 -1.36
CA ASN A 177 -14.84 10.17 -2.32
C ASN A 177 -15.44 10.34 -3.72
N VAL A 178 -14.92 11.29 -4.48
CA VAL A 178 -15.21 11.46 -5.91
C VAL A 178 -14.13 10.73 -6.72
N LEU A 179 -12.89 10.91 -6.30
CA LEU A 179 -11.73 10.21 -6.86
C LEU A 179 -10.59 10.14 -5.84
N CYS A 180 -9.66 9.22 -6.07
CA CYS A 180 -8.49 9.02 -5.21
C CYS A 180 -7.22 8.94 -6.06
N LEU A 181 -6.12 9.52 -5.55
CA LEU A 181 -4.81 9.55 -6.21
C LEU A 181 -3.83 8.71 -5.41
N TRP A 182 -3.44 7.57 -5.96
CA TRP A 182 -2.48 6.65 -5.35
C TRP A 182 -1.10 6.86 -5.97
N PRO A 183 -0.10 7.31 -5.22
CA PRO A 183 1.25 7.44 -5.73
C PRO A 183 1.86 6.08 -6.07
N ARG A 184 2.59 6.03 -7.18
CA ARG A 184 3.46 4.93 -7.59
C ARG A 184 4.85 5.53 -7.86
N SER A 185 5.84 4.68 -8.15
CA SER A 185 7.22 5.16 -8.37
C SER A 185 7.33 6.19 -9.51
N GLU A 186 6.63 5.96 -10.63
CA GLU A 186 6.75 6.76 -11.86
C GLU A 186 5.41 7.32 -12.38
N TRP A 187 4.29 6.98 -11.75
CA TRP A 187 2.96 7.35 -12.19
C TRP A 187 1.98 7.47 -11.01
N ILE A 188 0.82 8.05 -11.26
CA ILE A 188 -0.27 8.12 -10.28
C ILE A 188 -1.40 7.22 -10.75
N GLU A 189 -1.87 6.30 -9.89
CA GLU A 189 -3.11 5.59 -10.13
C GLU A 189 -4.28 6.49 -9.73
N VAL A 190 -5.05 6.89 -10.71
CA VAL A 190 -6.25 7.73 -10.52
C VAL A 190 -7.45 6.81 -10.49
N VAL A 191 -8.04 6.66 -9.30
CA VAL A 191 -9.21 5.82 -9.07
C VAL A 191 -10.46 6.68 -9.09
N LEU A 192 -11.42 6.33 -9.95
CA LEU A 192 -12.63 7.10 -10.23
C LEU A 192 -13.85 6.44 -9.58
N ASN A 193 -14.61 7.20 -8.80
CA ASN A 193 -15.84 6.72 -8.18
C ASN A 193 -17.00 6.74 -9.18
N ALA A 194 -16.97 5.80 -10.09
CA ALA A 194 -18.00 5.55 -11.09
C ALA A 194 -18.24 4.06 -11.23
N LYS A 195 -19.49 3.67 -11.50
CA LYS A 195 -19.87 2.28 -11.78
C LYS A 195 -19.58 1.93 -13.25
N ILE A 196 -19.45 0.64 -13.53
CA ILE A 196 -19.30 0.15 -14.90
C ILE A 196 -20.40 0.72 -15.80
N GLY A 197 -20.01 1.25 -16.96
CA GLY A 197 -20.89 1.86 -17.94
C GLY A 197 -21.28 3.33 -17.69
N GLN A 198 -20.84 3.94 -16.57
CA GLN A 198 -21.14 5.35 -16.27
C GLN A 198 -20.17 6.34 -16.93
N LEU A 199 -18.98 5.90 -17.32
CA LEU A 199 -17.99 6.73 -17.99
C LEU A 199 -17.87 6.33 -19.46
N LYS A 200 -17.74 7.32 -20.32
CA LYS A 200 -17.42 7.14 -21.73
C LYS A 200 -15.93 7.43 -21.94
N ASP A 201 -15.17 6.40 -22.23
CA ASP A 201 -13.74 6.52 -22.53
C ASP A 201 -13.49 6.46 -24.04
N SER A 202 -13.28 7.64 -24.63
CA SER A 202 -12.99 7.76 -26.07
C SER A 202 -11.49 7.58 -26.39
N TYR A 203 -10.65 7.42 -25.35
CA TYR A 203 -9.19 7.43 -25.45
C TYR A 203 -8.56 6.10 -25.02
N ASP A 204 -9.40 5.13 -24.62
CA ASP A 204 -8.95 3.81 -24.11
C ASP A 204 -7.96 3.92 -22.92
N LEU A 205 -8.24 4.86 -22.03
CA LEU A 205 -7.36 5.19 -20.91
C LEU A 205 -7.71 4.43 -19.63
N ILE A 206 -9.03 4.19 -19.37
CA ILE A 206 -9.50 3.56 -18.13
C ILE A 206 -9.47 2.03 -18.22
N TYR A 207 -9.25 1.42 -17.05
CA TYR A 207 -9.38 -0.01 -16.88
C TYR A 207 -10.30 -0.35 -15.71
N ASP A 208 -10.91 -1.54 -15.77
CA ASP A 208 -11.83 -2.05 -14.76
C ASP A 208 -11.08 -2.52 -13.51
N ILE A 209 -11.52 -2.04 -12.35
CA ILE A 209 -11.03 -2.45 -11.03
C ILE A 209 -12.16 -3.03 -10.14
N SER A 210 -13.29 -3.38 -10.73
CA SER A 210 -14.46 -3.91 -10.00
C SER A 210 -14.19 -5.21 -9.24
N ASN A 211 -13.12 -5.94 -9.61
CA ASN A 211 -12.65 -7.13 -8.91
C ASN A 211 -11.93 -6.81 -7.58
N ARG A 212 -11.62 -5.55 -7.30
CA ARG A 212 -11.09 -5.12 -6.00
C ARG A 212 -12.24 -5.06 -5.00
N GLN A 213 -12.27 -5.97 -4.02
CA GLN A 213 -13.40 -6.24 -3.11
C GLN A 213 -13.90 -5.05 -2.27
N TRP A 214 -13.20 -3.91 -2.26
CA TRP A 214 -13.44 -2.81 -1.33
C TRP A 214 -13.86 -1.50 -1.96
N SER A 215 -13.88 -1.40 -3.30
CA SER A 215 -14.16 -0.12 -3.94
C SER A 215 -15.58 -0.06 -4.50
N ALA A 216 -16.34 0.96 -4.06
CA ALA A 216 -17.47 1.45 -4.83
C ALA A 216 -17.01 2.04 -6.18
N GLU A 217 -15.71 2.23 -6.29
CA GLU A 217 -14.99 2.69 -7.47
C GLU A 217 -14.70 1.50 -8.37
N GLN A 218 -15.04 1.59 -9.64
CA GLN A 218 -14.92 0.48 -10.58
C GLN A 218 -13.98 0.78 -11.75
N TYR A 219 -13.46 2.01 -11.83
CA TYR A 219 -12.54 2.43 -12.87
C TYR A 219 -11.28 3.08 -12.29
N ALA A 220 -10.16 2.83 -12.94
CA ALA A 220 -8.92 3.55 -12.71
C ALA A 220 -8.18 3.80 -14.02
N PHE A 221 -7.24 4.74 -14.00
CA PHE A 221 -6.26 4.91 -15.07
C PHE A 221 -4.89 5.25 -14.48
N LYS A 222 -3.86 5.00 -15.28
CA LYS A 222 -2.47 5.35 -14.97
C LYS A 222 -2.16 6.71 -15.55
N LEU A 223 -1.77 7.65 -14.70
CA LEU A 223 -1.32 8.97 -15.13
C LEU A 223 0.20 9.03 -15.16
N PHE A 224 0.77 9.20 -16.32
CA PHE A 224 2.18 9.50 -16.56
C PHE A 224 2.36 10.97 -16.97
N SER A 225 3.60 11.44 -17.04
CA SER A 225 3.93 12.82 -17.44
C SER A 225 3.49 13.16 -18.88
N ASP A 226 3.46 12.18 -19.76
CA ASP A 226 3.08 12.26 -21.18
C ASP A 226 1.61 11.89 -21.47
N THR A 227 0.82 11.53 -20.44
CA THR A 227 -0.60 11.20 -20.62
C THR A 227 -1.37 12.41 -21.17
N ASP A 228 -2.24 12.17 -22.19
CA ASP A 228 -3.03 13.21 -22.82
C ASP A 228 -3.90 13.97 -21.81
N SER A 229 -3.65 15.26 -21.67
CA SER A 229 -4.33 16.12 -20.71
C SER A 229 -5.82 16.33 -21.03
N ASN A 230 -6.24 16.21 -22.32
CA ASN A 230 -7.64 16.33 -22.70
C ASN A 230 -8.42 15.07 -22.30
N ALA A 231 -7.84 13.89 -22.52
CA ALA A 231 -8.41 12.61 -22.07
C ALA A 231 -8.60 12.59 -20.56
N VAL A 232 -7.57 13.00 -19.81
CA VAL A 232 -7.62 13.11 -18.35
C VAL A 232 -8.73 14.09 -17.91
N ARG A 233 -8.78 15.28 -18.49
CA ARG A 233 -9.79 16.28 -18.14
C ARG A 233 -11.20 15.79 -18.43
N ASP A 234 -11.44 15.12 -19.54
CA ASP A 234 -12.76 14.59 -19.93
C ASP A 234 -13.25 13.56 -18.90
N LEU A 235 -12.43 12.57 -18.54
CA LEU A 235 -12.76 11.54 -17.56
C LEU A 235 -13.02 12.12 -16.16
N LEU A 236 -12.19 13.08 -15.74
CA LEU A 236 -12.38 13.79 -14.47
C LEU A 236 -13.70 14.58 -14.46
N GLN A 237 -14.01 15.29 -15.54
CA GLN A 237 -15.25 16.07 -15.68
C GLN A 237 -16.48 15.16 -15.59
N GLN A 238 -16.47 14.02 -16.30
CA GLN A 238 -17.54 13.04 -16.24
C GLN A 238 -17.72 12.51 -14.80
N THR A 239 -16.62 12.09 -14.15
CA THR A 239 -16.64 11.53 -12.79
C THR A 239 -17.16 12.53 -11.76
N ILE A 240 -16.71 13.78 -11.81
CA ILE A 240 -17.13 14.85 -10.89
C ILE A 240 -18.62 15.17 -11.11
N ASN A 241 -19.08 15.19 -12.36
CA ASN A 241 -20.49 15.45 -12.68
C ASN A 241 -21.44 14.35 -12.20
N LEU A 242 -20.99 13.09 -12.08
CA LEU A 242 -21.79 12.01 -11.49
C LEU A 242 -22.13 12.25 -10.01
N LYS A 243 -21.43 13.17 -9.33
CA LYS A 243 -21.58 13.45 -7.90
C LYS A 243 -22.24 14.81 -7.61
N LYS A 244 -22.62 15.53 -8.67
CA LYS A 244 -23.46 16.73 -8.56
C LYS A 244 -24.90 16.33 -8.29
#